data_46f5820d210fe10684c781589d8fab75
#
_entry.id   46f5820d210fe10684c781589d8fab75
#
_cell.length_a   1.000
_cell.length_b   1.000
_cell.length_c   1.000
_cell.angle_alpha   90.00
_cell.angle_beta   90.00
_cell.angle_gamma   90.00
#
_symmetry.space_group_name_H-M   'P 1'
#
loop_
_entity.id
_entity.type
_entity.pdbx_description
1 polymer ?
#
loop_
_entity_poly.entity_id
_entity_poly.type
_entity_poly.pdbx_seq_one_letter_code
_entity_poly.pdbx_strand_id
1 'polypeptide(L)'
;LLADPGLPNKISSGQEHLIRPCIYCYVCVSQIFINKPMMCAVNSQLGNEFRNEKIIFSTARQKNILVVGAGPSGMEAARLLAMQGHHVEIWEKDKDIGGTVRVATLAYEPNGQLIQYLQNSLKELKVTIKKNTLATIEKIESFQPDHVIVAVGATRDAPPIAGKELNHVFDGEQLRGLLFGSDVEAIKKLSIFQQLILKIGRASQLLRNV
;
A
#
# COMPACT_ATOMS: atom_id res chain seq x y z
N LEU A 1 -20.50 -4.23 -4.41
CA LEU A 1 -21.08 -2.96 -3.94
C LEU A 1 -20.51 -2.51 -2.58
N LEU A 2 -20.29 -3.40 -1.60
CA LEU A 2 -19.74 -3.00 -0.29
C LEU A 2 -18.33 -2.38 -0.40
N ALA A 3 -17.50 -2.93 -1.28
CA ALA A 3 -16.16 -2.38 -1.53
C ALA A 3 -16.23 -1.05 -2.30
N ASP A 4 -17.15 -0.94 -3.25
CA ASP A 4 -17.34 0.25 -4.08
C ASP A 4 -18.83 0.54 -4.34
N PRO A 5 -19.46 1.46 -3.60
CA PRO A 5 -20.84 1.86 -3.84
C PRO A 5 -21.05 2.53 -5.20
N GLY A 6 -20.00 3.15 -5.76
CA GLY A 6 -20.04 3.81 -7.07
C GLY A 6 -19.89 2.87 -8.26
N LEU A 7 -19.77 1.55 -8.04
CA LEU A 7 -19.51 0.56 -9.09
C LEU A 7 -20.47 0.67 -10.30
N PRO A 8 -21.81 0.78 -10.15
CA PRO A 8 -22.71 0.88 -11.30
C PRO A 8 -22.44 2.13 -12.14
N ASN A 9 -22.20 3.27 -11.48
CA ASN A 9 -21.92 4.54 -12.18
C ASN A 9 -20.56 4.51 -12.91
N LYS A 10 -19.57 3.86 -12.31
CA LYS A 10 -18.24 3.72 -12.93
C LYS A 10 -18.29 2.84 -14.17
N ILE A 11 -19.04 1.75 -14.14
CA ILE A 11 -19.26 0.88 -15.32
C ILE A 11 -19.98 1.67 -16.42
N SER A 12 -21.09 2.35 -16.10
CA SER A 12 -21.86 3.08 -17.11
C SER A 12 -21.09 4.26 -17.74
N SER A 13 -20.06 4.77 -17.06
CA SER A 13 -19.23 5.88 -17.54
C SER A 13 -17.85 5.44 -18.11
N GLY A 14 -17.60 4.13 -18.26
CA GLY A 14 -16.32 3.61 -18.79
C GLY A 14 -15.12 3.84 -17.86
N GLN A 15 -15.38 3.88 -16.55
CA GLN A 15 -14.36 4.13 -15.52
C GLN A 15 -14.03 2.87 -14.70
N GLU A 16 -14.05 1.70 -15.33
CA GLU A 16 -13.81 0.40 -14.65
C GLU A 16 -12.47 0.36 -13.93
N HIS A 17 -11.46 1.03 -14.45
CA HIS A 17 -10.11 1.12 -13.85
C HIS A 17 -10.08 1.86 -12.51
N LEU A 18 -11.16 2.58 -12.15
CA LEU A 18 -11.34 3.27 -10.88
C LEU A 18 -12.27 2.52 -9.92
N ILE A 19 -12.73 1.32 -10.27
CA ILE A 19 -13.52 0.49 -9.37
C ILE A 19 -12.63 -0.03 -8.25
N ARG A 20 -13.03 0.23 -6.99
CA ARG A 20 -12.35 -0.33 -5.82
C ARG A 20 -12.65 -1.81 -5.72
N PRO A 21 -11.64 -2.69 -5.81
CA PRO A 21 -11.88 -4.13 -5.84
C PRO A 21 -12.26 -4.66 -4.46
N CYS A 22 -13.07 -5.71 -4.44
CA CYS A 22 -13.16 -6.58 -3.28
C CYS A 22 -11.95 -7.51 -3.26
N ILE A 23 -11.23 -7.56 -2.15
CA ILE A 23 -10.09 -8.46 -1.96
C ILE A 23 -10.47 -9.78 -1.25
N TYR A 24 -11.75 -10.06 -1.15
CA TYR A 24 -12.30 -11.31 -0.58
C TYR A 24 -11.76 -11.65 0.82
N CYS A 25 -11.48 -10.64 1.64
CA CYS A 25 -10.92 -10.81 3.00
C CYS A 25 -11.93 -11.26 4.05
N TYR A 26 -13.22 -11.32 3.71
CA TYR A 26 -14.34 -11.73 4.56
C TYR A 26 -14.53 -10.93 5.87
N VAL A 27 -13.85 -9.80 6.03
CA VAL A 27 -14.06 -8.93 7.21
C VAL A 27 -15.53 -8.52 7.35
N CYS A 28 -16.19 -8.16 6.24
CA CYS A 28 -17.61 -7.79 6.25
C CYS A 28 -18.50 -8.94 6.74
N VAL A 29 -18.23 -10.17 6.32
CA VAL A 29 -18.98 -11.36 6.71
C VAL A 29 -18.73 -11.71 8.17
N SER A 30 -17.48 -11.61 8.64
CA SER A 30 -17.12 -11.94 10.03
C SER A 30 -17.86 -11.07 11.04
N GLN A 31 -18.13 -9.80 10.71
CA GLN A 31 -18.88 -8.90 11.61
C GLN A 31 -20.31 -9.39 11.89
N ILE A 32 -20.95 -10.06 10.92
CA ILE A 32 -22.30 -10.61 11.07
C ILE A 32 -22.35 -11.65 12.20
N PHE A 33 -21.33 -12.53 12.25
CA PHE A 33 -21.28 -13.60 13.25
C PHE A 33 -21.04 -13.11 14.68
N ILE A 34 -20.48 -11.92 14.85
CA ILE A 34 -20.23 -11.30 16.16
C ILE A 34 -21.18 -10.15 16.46
N ASN A 35 -22.25 -10.03 15.69
CA ASN A 35 -23.30 -9.00 15.82
C ASN A 35 -22.74 -7.58 15.92
N LYS A 36 -21.78 -7.24 15.06
CA LYS A 36 -21.17 -5.90 14.94
C LYS A 36 -21.55 -5.22 13.64
N PRO A 37 -21.49 -3.88 13.57
CA PRO A 37 -21.66 -3.15 12.33
C PRO A 37 -20.73 -3.66 11.23
N MET A 38 -21.25 -3.74 10.01
CA MET A 38 -20.50 -4.21 8.86
C MET A 38 -19.31 -3.29 8.56
N MET A 39 -18.17 -3.87 8.26
CA MET A 39 -16.94 -3.17 7.91
C MET A 39 -16.36 -3.74 6.63
N CYS A 40 -15.60 -2.96 5.89
CA CYS A 40 -14.86 -3.41 4.71
C CYS A 40 -13.38 -3.04 4.84
N ALA A 41 -12.49 -3.99 4.57
CA ALA A 41 -11.06 -3.75 4.68
C ALA A 41 -10.53 -2.73 3.64
N VAL A 42 -11.20 -2.60 2.50
CA VAL A 42 -10.81 -1.68 1.41
C VAL A 42 -11.69 -0.44 1.32
N ASN A 43 -12.83 -0.40 2.03
CA ASN A 43 -13.73 0.74 2.05
C ASN A 43 -14.00 1.16 3.49
N SER A 44 -13.22 2.11 3.98
CA SER A 44 -13.34 2.63 5.36
C SER A 44 -14.62 3.43 5.61
N GLN A 45 -15.34 3.79 4.56
CA GLN A 45 -16.60 4.54 4.66
C GLN A 45 -17.81 3.66 4.96
N LEU A 46 -17.72 2.34 4.68
CA LEU A 46 -18.83 1.42 4.88
C LEU A 46 -19.34 1.44 6.33
N GLY A 47 -20.61 1.76 6.51
CA GLY A 47 -21.27 1.93 7.82
C GLY A 47 -20.97 3.26 8.50
N ASN A 48 -20.20 4.17 7.87
CA ASN A 48 -19.88 5.49 8.38
C ASN A 48 -20.16 6.61 7.36
N GLU A 49 -20.94 6.33 6.35
CA GLU A 49 -21.21 7.25 5.23
C GLU A 49 -21.72 8.60 5.74
N PHE A 50 -22.65 8.57 6.69
CA PHE A 50 -23.23 9.78 7.29
C PHE A 50 -22.23 10.68 8.04
N ARG A 51 -21.10 10.10 8.49
CA ARG A 51 -20.03 10.87 9.16
C ARG A 51 -19.09 11.52 8.16
N ASN A 52 -18.94 10.91 6.99
CA ASN A 52 -17.92 11.25 6.02
C ASN A 52 -18.41 12.21 4.93
N GLU A 53 -19.73 12.39 4.76
CA GLU A 53 -20.28 13.34 3.78
C GLU A 53 -19.74 14.75 3.95
N LYS A 54 -19.57 15.22 5.18
CA LYS A 54 -19.02 16.55 5.48
C LYS A 54 -17.49 16.64 5.30
N ILE A 55 -16.78 15.49 5.35
CA ILE A 55 -15.33 15.47 5.29
C ILE A 55 -14.84 15.54 3.83
N ILE A 56 -15.61 15.02 2.89
CA ILE A 56 -15.20 14.92 1.49
C ILE A 56 -15.39 16.25 0.72
N PHE A 57 -16.22 17.18 1.20
CA PHE A 57 -16.73 18.26 0.37
C PHE A 57 -16.29 19.66 0.68
N SER A 58 -15.28 19.95 1.48
CA SER A 58 -14.79 21.34 1.53
C SER A 58 -13.43 21.52 2.18
N THR A 59 -12.45 21.92 1.40
CA THR A 59 -11.36 22.72 1.95
C THR A 59 -11.60 24.18 1.65
N ALA A 60 -11.78 24.96 2.70
CA ALA A 60 -11.79 26.41 2.60
C ALA A 60 -10.42 26.96 2.13
N ARG A 61 -9.34 26.17 2.27
CA ARG A 61 -7.98 26.52 1.85
C ARG A 61 -7.21 25.29 1.38
N GLN A 62 -6.75 25.33 0.15
CA GLN A 62 -5.84 24.34 -0.42
C GLN A 62 -4.48 24.37 0.29
N LYS A 63 -3.92 23.18 0.56
CA LYS A 63 -2.64 22.99 1.26
C LYS A 63 -1.73 22.06 0.49
N ASN A 64 -0.42 22.21 0.70
CA ASN A 64 0.61 21.31 0.23
C ASN A 64 0.87 20.22 1.28
N ILE A 65 0.58 18.99 0.97
CA ILE A 65 0.67 17.87 1.91
C ILE A 65 1.68 16.85 1.40
N LEU A 66 2.63 16.52 2.26
CA LEU A 66 3.59 15.44 2.02
C LEU A 66 3.12 14.17 2.73
N VAL A 67 3.03 13.07 1.99
CA VAL A 67 2.81 11.74 2.55
C VAL A 67 4.10 10.94 2.44
N VAL A 68 4.60 10.43 3.57
CA VAL A 68 5.82 9.62 3.63
C VAL A 68 5.44 8.15 3.67
N GLY A 69 5.73 7.45 2.58
CA GLY A 69 5.42 6.03 2.38
C GLY A 69 4.24 5.78 1.44
N ALA A 70 4.48 4.99 0.39
CA ALA A 70 3.48 4.58 -0.61
C ALA A 70 2.92 3.17 -0.35
N GLY A 71 2.76 2.80 0.91
CA GLY A 71 1.94 1.66 1.32
C GLY A 71 0.44 1.97 1.19
N PRO A 72 -0.47 0.98 1.40
CA PRO A 72 -1.91 1.20 1.28
C PRO A 72 -2.44 2.37 2.12
N SER A 73 -1.94 2.53 3.34
CA SER A 73 -2.30 3.63 4.24
C SER A 73 -1.94 5.00 3.64
N GLY A 74 -0.70 5.15 3.15
CA GLY A 74 -0.24 6.41 2.56
C GLY A 74 -0.97 6.72 1.26
N MET A 75 -1.15 5.72 0.40
CA MET A 75 -1.88 5.91 -0.86
C MET A 75 -3.35 6.27 -0.62
N GLU A 76 -4.04 5.65 0.34
CA GLU A 76 -5.44 5.99 0.65
C GLU A 76 -5.54 7.37 1.30
N ALA A 77 -4.63 7.73 2.22
CA ALA A 77 -4.57 9.06 2.79
C ALA A 77 -4.36 10.14 1.71
N ALA A 78 -3.41 9.91 0.80
CA ALA A 78 -3.15 10.82 -0.31
C ALA A 78 -4.37 10.95 -1.24
N ARG A 79 -5.04 9.83 -1.53
CA ARG A 79 -6.25 9.81 -2.36
C ARG A 79 -7.37 10.67 -1.75
N LEU A 80 -7.64 10.49 -0.47
CA LEU A 80 -8.68 11.25 0.23
C LEU A 80 -8.35 12.74 0.30
N LEU A 81 -7.12 13.10 0.59
CA LEU A 81 -6.67 14.49 0.65
C LEU A 81 -6.72 15.18 -0.72
N ALA A 82 -6.32 14.48 -1.78
CA ALA A 82 -6.41 15.00 -3.14
C ALA A 82 -7.88 15.17 -3.58
N MET A 83 -8.78 14.25 -3.20
CA MET A 83 -10.22 14.42 -3.41
C MET A 83 -10.79 15.63 -2.68
N GLN A 84 -10.20 16.02 -1.56
CA GLN A 84 -10.55 17.26 -0.83
C GLN A 84 -9.98 18.53 -1.50
N GLY A 85 -9.20 18.39 -2.56
CA GLY A 85 -8.63 19.51 -3.31
C GLY A 85 -7.26 19.98 -2.81
N HIS A 86 -6.59 19.21 -1.95
CA HIS A 86 -5.22 19.51 -1.54
C HIS A 86 -4.20 19.12 -2.60
N HIS A 87 -3.06 19.81 -2.64
CA HIS A 87 -1.88 19.37 -3.37
C HIS A 87 -1.15 18.31 -2.55
N VAL A 88 -1.06 17.09 -3.09
CA VAL A 88 -0.47 15.96 -2.37
C VAL A 88 0.70 15.38 -3.14
N GLU A 89 1.80 15.18 -2.44
CA GLU A 89 2.96 14.44 -2.93
C GLU A 89 3.27 13.27 -2.00
N ILE A 90 3.61 12.11 -2.59
CA ILE A 90 4.03 10.91 -1.83
C ILE A 90 5.51 10.67 -2.06
N TRP A 91 6.28 10.48 -0.99
CA TRP A 91 7.67 10.03 -1.07
C TRP A 91 7.78 8.58 -0.62
N GLU A 92 8.35 7.75 -1.50
CA GLU A 92 8.57 6.32 -1.26
C GLU A 92 10.06 6.00 -1.38
N LYS A 93 10.63 5.39 -0.34
CA LYS A 93 12.05 5.02 -0.31
C LYS A 93 12.39 3.93 -1.33
N ASP A 94 11.45 3.01 -1.57
CA ASP A 94 11.63 1.88 -2.48
C ASP A 94 11.34 2.29 -3.94
N LYS A 95 11.83 1.46 -4.86
CA LYS A 95 11.55 1.61 -6.30
C LYS A 95 10.09 1.32 -6.67
N ASP A 96 9.38 0.59 -5.81
CA ASP A 96 8.02 0.13 -6.04
C ASP A 96 7.08 0.56 -4.90
N ILE A 97 5.83 0.81 -5.24
CA ILE A 97 4.77 1.18 -4.29
C ILE A 97 4.02 -0.06 -3.79
N GLY A 98 3.16 0.11 -2.79
CA GLY A 98 2.30 -0.95 -2.24
C GLY A 98 2.76 -1.54 -0.92
N GLY A 99 4.00 -1.24 -0.48
CA GLY A 99 4.52 -1.66 0.82
C GLY A 99 4.39 -3.18 1.06
N THR A 100 3.94 -3.57 2.25
CA THR A 100 3.80 -5.00 2.61
C THR A 100 2.71 -5.73 1.83
N VAL A 101 1.75 -5.03 1.23
CA VAL A 101 0.68 -5.66 0.41
C VAL A 101 1.25 -6.28 -0.85
N ARG A 102 2.36 -5.77 -1.40
CA ARG A 102 3.07 -6.41 -2.52
C ARG A 102 3.49 -7.84 -2.19
N VAL A 103 4.03 -8.07 -0.98
CA VAL A 103 4.40 -9.42 -0.54
C VAL A 103 3.16 -10.30 -0.40
N ALA A 104 2.09 -9.76 0.18
CA ALA A 104 0.83 -10.47 0.33
C ALA A 104 0.19 -10.85 -1.02
N THR A 105 0.48 -10.11 -2.08
CA THR A 105 0.00 -10.41 -3.44
C THR A 105 0.63 -11.70 -3.98
N LEU A 106 1.87 -12.03 -3.61
CA LEU A 106 2.51 -13.29 -4.00
C LEU A 106 1.75 -14.51 -3.51
N ALA A 107 1.12 -14.41 -2.34
CA ALA A 107 0.31 -15.48 -1.77
C ALA A 107 -1.17 -15.39 -2.18
N TYR A 108 -1.65 -14.18 -2.48
CA TYR A 108 -3.06 -13.94 -2.77
C TYR A 108 -3.23 -12.75 -3.73
N GLU A 109 -3.43 -13.05 -5.00
CA GLU A 109 -3.48 -12.10 -6.13
C GLU A 109 -4.45 -10.91 -5.90
N PRO A 110 -5.69 -11.08 -5.34
CA PRO A 110 -6.60 -9.96 -5.17
C PRO A 110 -6.04 -8.77 -4.37
N ASN A 111 -5.01 -8.99 -3.55
CA ASN A 111 -4.32 -7.89 -2.88
C ASN A 111 -3.64 -6.92 -3.87
N GLY A 112 -3.15 -7.43 -5.01
CA GLY A 112 -2.53 -6.61 -6.07
C GLY A 112 -3.53 -5.69 -6.75
N GLN A 113 -4.77 -6.13 -6.89
CA GLN A 113 -5.84 -5.31 -7.46
C GLN A 113 -6.11 -4.06 -6.61
N LEU A 114 -5.95 -4.14 -5.28
CA LEU A 114 -6.05 -2.97 -4.41
C LEU A 114 -4.93 -1.96 -4.70
N ILE A 115 -3.70 -2.43 -4.88
CA ILE A 115 -2.57 -1.55 -5.22
C ILE A 115 -2.84 -0.87 -6.57
N GLN A 116 -3.28 -1.63 -7.56
CA GLN A 116 -3.60 -1.11 -8.89
C GLN A 116 -4.72 -0.06 -8.85
N TYR A 117 -5.79 -0.31 -8.09
CA TYR A 117 -6.86 0.66 -7.87
C TYR A 117 -6.35 1.96 -7.26
N LEU A 118 -5.56 1.86 -6.18
CA LEU A 118 -5.01 3.04 -5.52
C LEU A 118 -4.09 3.83 -6.46
N GLN A 119 -3.25 3.14 -7.23
CA GLN A 119 -2.37 3.75 -8.22
C GLN A 119 -3.16 4.49 -9.32
N ASN A 120 -4.19 3.86 -9.87
CA ASN A 120 -5.05 4.47 -10.87
C ASN A 120 -5.78 5.70 -10.31
N SER A 121 -6.31 5.59 -9.09
CA SER A 121 -7.00 6.70 -8.43
C SER A 121 -6.07 7.90 -8.16
N LEU A 122 -4.84 7.63 -7.70
CA LEU A 122 -3.85 8.70 -7.47
C LEU A 122 -3.41 9.37 -8.77
N LYS A 123 -3.28 8.61 -9.86
CA LYS A 123 -2.98 9.13 -11.19
C LYS A 123 -4.09 10.06 -11.69
N GLU A 124 -5.35 9.64 -11.56
CA GLU A 124 -6.52 10.44 -11.95
C GLU A 124 -6.59 11.75 -11.15
N LEU A 125 -6.29 11.69 -9.86
CA LEU A 125 -6.23 12.83 -8.95
C LEU A 125 -4.95 13.67 -9.10
N LYS A 126 -4.06 13.33 -10.04
CA LYS A 126 -2.80 14.04 -10.32
C LYS A 126 -1.85 14.11 -9.11
N VAL A 127 -1.91 13.10 -8.23
CA VAL A 127 -0.98 12.99 -7.10
C VAL A 127 0.39 12.57 -7.62
N THR A 128 1.43 13.30 -7.21
CA THR A 128 2.82 12.97 -7.56
C THR A 128 3.37 11.91 -6.60
N ILE A 129 3.93 10.83 -7.14
CA ILE A 129 4.62 9.79 -6.35
C ILE A 129 6.10 9.81 -6.72
N LYS A 130 6.96 10.22 -5.78
CA LYS A 130 8.43 10.17 -5.91
C LYS A 130 8.97 8.90 -5.29
N LYS A 131 9.32 7.96 -6.14
CA LYS A 131 9.97 6.68 -5.77
C LYS A 131 11.47 6.88 -5.55
N ASN A 132 12.14 5.90 -4.91
CA ASN A 132 13.57 5.97 -4.55
C ASN A 132 13.91 7.24 -3.76
N THR A 133 12.97 7.74 -2.97
CA THR A 133 13.07 9.00 -2.24
C THR A 133 12.91 8.74 -0.75
N LEU A 134 14.02 8.61 -0.05
CA LEU A 134 14.01 8.55 1.40
C LEU A 134 13.70 9.94 1.95
N ALA A 135 12.65 10.03 2.76
CA ALA A 135 12.30 11.24 3.48
C ALA A 135 13.25 11.40 4.69
N THR A 136 14.08 12.44 4.66
CA THR A 136 14.86 12.90 5.81
C THR A 136 14.32 14.23 6.31
N ILE A 137 14.67 14.61 7.52
CA ILE A 137 14.22 15.87 8.13
C ILE A 137 14.62 17.05 7.24
N GLU A 138 15.86 17.09 6.77
CA GLU A 138 16.40 18.17 5.94
C GLU A 138 15.63 18.30 4.61
N LYS A 139 15.28 17.17 3.97
CA LYS A 139 14.52 17.17 2.73
C LYS A 139 13.07 17.64 2.96
N ILE A 140 12.46 17.24 4.07
CA ILE A 140 11.10 17.67 4.42
C ILE A 140 11.07 19.16 4.71
N GLU A 141 12.03 19.67 5.48
CA GLU A 141 12.17 21.09 5.78
C GLU A 141 12.42 21.91 4.51
N SER A 142 13.25 21.41 3.60
CA SER A 142 13.48 22.05 2.30
C SER A 142 12.26 22.05 1.39
N PHE A 143 11.41 21.02 1.47
CA PHE A 143 10.18 20.92 0.70
C PHE A 143 9.07 21.85 1.22
N GLN A 144 9.11 22.20 2.51
CA GLN A 144 8.18 23.12 3.20
C GLN A 144 6.70 22.75 3.02
N PRO A 145 6.26 21.52 3.34
CA PRO A 145 4.86 21.15 3.28
C PRO A 145 4.07 21.84 4.40
N ASP A 146 2.79 22.15 4.17
CA ASP A 146 1.89 22.62 5.24
C ASP A 146 1.64 21.52 6.28
N HIS A 147 1.60 20.25 5.83
CA HIS A 147 1.43 19.07 6.70
C HIS A 147 2.22 17.88 6.16
N VAL A 148 2.66 17.04 7.11
CA VAL A 148 3.30 15.76 6.81
C VAL A 148 2.47 14.62 7.39
N ILE A 149 2.16 13.62 6.56
CA ILE A 149 1.54 12.37 7.00
C ILE A 149 2.58 11.27 6.96
N VAL A 150 2.86 10.68 8.11
CA VAL A 150 3.82 9.57 8.23
C VAL A 150 3.08 8.25 8.10
N ALA A 151 3.35 7.52 7.01
CA ALA A 151 2.73 6.24 6.65
C ALA A 151 3.80 5.18 6.30
N VAL A 152 4.91 5.17 7.03
CA VAL A 152 6.10 4.35 6.76
C VAL A 152 5.94 2.86 7.10
N GLY A 153 4.80 2.48 7.67
CA GLY A 153 4.54 1.11 8.11
C GLY A 153 5.16 0.82 9.48
N ALA A 154 5.35 -0.46 9.79
CA ALA A 154 5.92 -0.91 11.05
C ALA A 154 7.23 -1.65 10.81
N THR A 155 8.20 -1.45 11.71
CA THR A 155 9.37 -2.31 11.85
C THR A 155 8.95 -3.58 12.57
N ARG A 156 9.41 -4.72 12.10
CA ARG A 156 9.12 -6.02 12.69
C ARG A 156 10.40 -6.59 13.25
N ASP A 157 10.47 -6.65 14.56
CA ASP A 157 11.58 -7.35 15.22
C ASP A 157 11.32 -8.86 15.18
N ALA A 158 12.36 -9.63 14.89
CA ALA A 158 12.28 -11.08 15.01
C ALA A 158 12.08 -11.44 16.50
N PRO A 159 11.11 -12.30 16.83
CA PRO A 159 10.90 -12.73 18.21
C PRO A 159 12.17 -13.40 18.76
N PRO A 160 12.40 -13.37 20.07
CA PRO A 160 13.57 -13.98 20.71
C PRO A 160 13.44 -15.52 20.72
N ILE A 161 13.58 -16.14 19.55
CA ILE A 161 13.56 -17.59 19.37
C ILE A 161 15.00 -18.08 19.27
N ALA A 162 15.33 -19.13 20.01
CA ALA A 162 16.64 -19.77 19.92
C ALA A 162 16.90 -20.28 18.50
N GLY A 163 18.09 -20.00 17.96
CA GLY A 163 18.47 -20.38 16.61
C GLY A 163 18.10 -19.37 15.51
N LYS A 164 17.53 -18.22 15.86
CA LYS A 164 17.19 -17.17 14.88
C LYS A 164 18.41 -16.64 14.12
N GLU A 165 19.61 -16.76 14.69
CA GLU A 165 20.90 -16.36 14.15
C GLU A 165 21.49 -17.38 13.14
N LEU A 166 20.91 -18.55 13.02
CA LEU A 166 21.41 -19.59 12.12
C LEU A 166 21.29 -19.17 10.65
N ASN A 167 22.28 -19.54 9.84
CA ASN A 167 22.37 -19.11 8.44
C ASN A 167 21.19 -19.52 7.56
N HIS A 168 20.43 -20.55 7.93
CA HIS A 168 19.25 -21.02 7.20
C HIS A 168 17.93 -20.47 7.75
N VAL A 169 17.99 -19.61 8.78
CA VAL A 169 16.83 -18.95 9.36
C VAL A 169 16.73 -17.55 8.81
N PHE A 170 15.56 -17.22 8.29
CA PHE A 170 15.23 -15.90 7.73
C PHE A 170 14.02 -15.33 8.45
N ASP A 171 14.11 -14.08 8.85
CA ASP A 171 12.94 -13.34 9.32
C ASP A 171 12.08 -12.79 8.16
N GLY A 172 10.95 -12.19 8.51
CA GLY A 172 10.01 -11.69 7.51
C GLY A 172 10.56 -10.51 6.69
N GLU A 173 11.51 -9.73 7.23
CA GLU A 173 12.16 -8.64 6.50
C GLU A 173 13.19 -9.19 5.51
N GLN A 174 14.02 -10.13 5.97
CA GLN A 174 14.98 -10.82 5.12
C GLN A 174 14.28 -11.59 3.99
N LEU A 175 13.16 -12.27 4.27
CA LEU A 175 12.39 -12.96 3.25
C LEU A 175 11.87 -11.98 2.19
N ARG A 176 11.34 -10.83 2.59
CA ARG A 176 10.93 -9.78 1.63
C ARG A 176 12.11 -9.27 0.80
N GLY A 177 13.22 -8.99 1.45
CA GLY A 177 14.45 -8.59 0.78
C GLY A 177 14.95 -9.62 -0.22
N LEU A 178 14.85 -10.91 0.11
CA LEU A 178 15.14 -12.00 -0.82
C LEU A 178 14.19 -12.01 -2.01
N LEU A 179 12.89 -11.89 -1.80
CA LEU A 179 11.89 -11.92 -2.88
C LEU A 179 12.04 -10.74 -3.86
N PHE A 180 12.31 -9.55 -3.35
CA PHE A 180 12.43 -8.34 -4.18
C PHE A 180 13.87 -7.94 -4.55
N GLY A 181 14.87 -8.64 -4.00
CA GLY A 181 16.27 -8.37 -4.31
C GLY A 181 16.86 -7.16 -3.64
N SER A 182 16.25 -6.69 -2.54
CA SER A 182 16.68 -5.50 -1.82
C SER A 182 17.62 -5.79 -0.65
N ASP A 183 17.68 -7.02 -0.13
CA ASP A 183 18.52 -7.41 1.00
C ASP A 183 19.74 -8.22 0.53
N VAL A 184 20.88 -7.54 0.45
CA VAL A 184 22.17 -8.13 0.02
C VAL A 184 22.69 -9.13 1.05
N GLU A 185 22.51 -8.85 2.35
CA GLU A 185 23.03 -9.74 3.41
C GLU A 185 22.22 -11.05 3.48
N ALA A 186 20.91 -10.98 3.35
CA ALA A 186 20.07 -12.18 3.27
C ALA A 186 20.43 -13.02 2.03
N ILE A 187 20.74 -12.38 0.89
CA ILE A 187 21.18 -13.09 -0.33
C ILE A 187 22.50 -13.84 -0.10
N LYS A 188 23.45 -13.27 0.65
CA LYS A 188 24.74 -13.93 0.97
C LYS A 188 24.58 -15.20 1.81
N LYS A 189 23.52 -15.33 2.58
CA LYS A 189 23.21 -16.57 3.34
C LYS A 189 22.81 -17.74 2.45
N LEU A 190 22.42 -17.49 1.19
CA LEU A 190 22.00 -18.52 0.24
C LEU A 190 23.19 -19.14 -0.48
N SER A 191 23.10 -20.43 -0.78
CA SER A 191 24.04 -21.09 -1.70
C SER A 191 23.97 -20.48 -3.09
N ILE A 192 25.05 -20.63 -3.89
CA ILE A 192 25.11 -20.13 -5.27
C ILE A 192 23.92 -20.65 -6.10
N PHE A 193 23.57 -21.92 -5.94
CA PHE A 193 22.42 -22.53 -6.61
C PHE A 193 21.10 -21.89 -6.24
N GLN A 194 20.87 -21.64 -4.94
CA GLN A 194 19.68 -20.95 -4.46
C GLN A 194 19.60 -19.50 -4.96
N GLN A 195 20.74 -18.78 -4.99
CA GLN A 195 20.81 -17.43 -5.56
C GLN A 195 20.44 -17.42 -7.04
N LEU A 196 20.89 -18.44 -7.80
CA LEU A 196 20.56 -18.58 -9.22
C LEU A 196 19.05 -18.83 -9.41
N ILE A 197 18.46 -19.76 -8.66
CA ILE A 197 17.00 -20.03 -8.68
C ILE A 197 16.21 -18.75 -8.36
N LEU A 198 16.62 -18.03 -7.33
CA LEU A 198 15.97 -16.78 -6.92
C LEU A 198 16.06 -15.72 -8.03
N LYS A 199 17.22 -15.61 -8.68
CA LYS A 199 17.43 -14.68 -9.81
C LYS A 199 16.55 -15.02 -11.00
N ILE A 200 16.44 -16.30 -11.35
CA ILE A 200 15.55 -16.80 -12.41
C ILE A 200 14.10 -16.56 -12.05
N GLY A 201 13.68 -16.88 -10.82
CA GLY A 201 12.33 -16.65 -10.34
C GLY A 201 11.91 -15.18 -10.34
N ARG A 202 12.84 -14.25 -10.06
CA ARG A 202 12.60 -12.81 -10.17
C ARG A 202 12.55 -12.33 -11.62
N ALA A 203 13.32 -12.94 -12.51
CA ALA A 203 13.36 -12.60 -13.94
C ALA A 203 12.18 -13.20 -14.71
N SER A 204 11.71 -14.38 -14.30
CA SER A 204 10.49 -14.99 -14.81
C SER A 204 9.27 -14.22 -14.28
N GLN A 205 8.23 -14.09 -15.11
CA GLN A 205 6.98 -13.40 -14.71
C GLN A 205 6.30 -13.99 -13.47
N LEU A 206 6.72 -15.14 -12.98
CA LEU A 206 6.23 -15.81 -11.77
C LEU A 206 6.33 -14.95 -10.50
N LEU A 207 7.30 -14.03 -10.42
CA LEU A 207 7.47 -13.08 -9.32
C LEU A 207 7.24 -11.62 -9.76
N ARG A 208 6.86 -11.36 -11.00
CA ARG A 208 6.69 -10.02 -11.58
C ARG A 208 5.25 -9.56 -11.67
N ASN A 209 4.29 -10.45 -11.59
CA ASN A 209 2.85 -10.11 -11.65
C ASN A 209 2.32 -9.63 -10.29
N VAL A 210 3.16 -8.90 -9.57
CA VAL A 210 2.83 -8.24 -8.30
C VAL A 210 3.12 -6.74 -8.41
#